data_ab3e171c064b3cb551e421f52e6509bd
#
_entry.id   ab3e171c064b3cb551e421f52e6509bd
#
_cell.length_a   1.000
_cell.length_b   1.000
_cell.length_c   1.000
_cell.angle_alpha   90.00
_cell.angle_beta   90.00
_cell.angle_gamma   90.00
#
_symmetry.space_group_name_H-M   'P 1'
#
loop_
_entity.id
_entity.type
_entity.pdbx_description
1 polymer ?
#
loop_
_entity_poly.entity_id
_entity_poly.type
_entity_poly.pdbx_seq_one_letter_code
_entity_poly.pdbx_strand_id
1 'polypeptide(L)'
;MTRKIVLSPVTRIEGHLAIHTQGEPTGEGKAHRVTEAHCEGEMFRGFETVLQGRDPLDAQQFVQRICGVCPIAHGMASCLAQDMAYGIRPTLNG
;
A
#
# COMPACT_ATOMS: atom_id res chain seq x y z
N MET A 1 -17.17 -10.38 23.95
CA MET A 1 -16.53 -11.40 23.06
C MET A 1 -16.00 -10.69 21.83
N THR A 2 -14.72 -10.74 21.61
CA THR A 2 -14.09 -10.11 20.45
C THR A 2 -14.46 -10.87 19.17
N ARG A 3 -14.97 -10.18 18.18
CA ARG A 3 -15.31 -10.76 16.88
C ARG A 3 -14.24 -10.37 15.83
N LYS A 4 -13.69 -11.38 15.16
CA LYS A 4 -12.78 -11.17 14.02
C LYS A 4 -13.56 -11.28 12.72
N ILE A 5 -13.41 -10.30 11.86
CA ILE A 5 -14.02 -10.26 10.53
C ILE A 5 -12.92 -9.98 9.50
N VAL A 6 -12.87 -10.79 8.46
CA VAL A 6 -11.97 -10.58 7.32
C VAL A 6 -12.83 -10.29 6.10
N LEU A 7 -12.57 -9.16 5.47
CA LEU A 7 -13.16 -8.78 4.19
C LEU A 7 -12.13 -9.09 3.10
N SER A 8 -12.38 -10.15 2.34
CA SER A 8 -11.49 -10.58 1.26
C SER A 8 -12.30 -11.27 0.16
N PRO A 9 -12.05 -10.93 -1.10
CA PRO A 9 -11.29 -9.79 -1.57
C PRO A 9 -12.07 -8.47 -1.44
N VAL A 10 -11.36 -7.37 -1.26
CA VAL A 10 -11.95 -6.03 -1.43
C VAL A 10 -12.12 -5.77 -2.93
N THR A 11 -13.31 -5.35 -3.34
CA THR A 11 -13.64 -5.11 -4.74
C THR A 11 -13.47 -3.65 -5.17
N ARG A 12 -13.53 -3.38 -6.47
CA ARG A 12 -13.39 -2.05 -7.09
C ARG A 12 -12.02 -1.41 -6.84
N ILE A 13 -11.01 -2.25 -6.81
CA ILE A 13 -9.61 -1.85 -6.70
C ILE A 13 -8.79 -2.60 -7.75
N GLU A 14 -7.59 -2.14 -8.01
CA GLU A 14 -6.57 -2.91 -8.71
C GLU A 14 -5.74 -3.69 -7.71
N GLY A 15 -5.54 -4.98 -7.97
CA GLY A 15 -4.81 -5.88 -7.10
C GLY A 15 -5.70 -6.58 -6.07
N HIS A 16 -5.08 -7.33 -5.19
CA HIS A 16 -5.76 -8.13 -4.19
C HIS A 16 -5.49 -7.57 -2.80
N LEU A 17 -6.56 -7.22 -2.09
CA LEU A 17 -6.53 -6.63 -0.76
C LEU A 17 -7.50 -7.37 0.16
N ALA A 18 -7.04 -7.69 1.34
CA ALA A 18 -7.89 -8.10 2.46
C ALA A 18 -7.86 -7.04 3.57
N ILE A 19 -8.97 -6.89 4.27
CA ILE A 19 -9.07 -6.05 5.45
C ILE A 19 -9.45 -6.93 6.63
N HIS A 20 -8.59 -6.93 7.63
CA HIS A 20 -8.79 -7.64 8.89
C HIS A 20 -9.27 -6.67 9.94
N THR A 21 -10.37 -7.02 10.61
CA THR A 21 -10.93 -6.21 11.68
C THR A 21 -11.18 -7.04 12.93
N GLN A 22 -11.04 -6.41 14.07
CA GLN A 22 -11.50 -6.93 15.36
C GLN A 22 -12.51 -5.95 15.94
N GLY A 23 -13.59 -6.48 16.47
CA GLY A 23 -14.64 -5.66 17.04
C GLY A 23 -15.15 -6.20 18.36
N GLU A 24 -15.56 -5.31 19.23
CA GLU A 24 -16.17 -5.61 20.52
C GLU A 24 -17.62 -5.14 20.54
N PRO A 25 -18.51 -5.90 21.21
CA PRO A 25 -19.90 -5.49 21.34
C PRO A 25 -19.99 -4.20 22.15
N THR A 26 -20.85 -3.29 21.71
CA THR A 26 -21.05 -1.99 22.38
C THR A 26 -22.05 -2.05 23.55
N GLY A 27 -22.63 -3.22 23.80
CA GLY A 27 -23.68 -3.39 24.83
C GLY A 27 -25.07 -3.00 24.37
N GLU A 28 -25.21 -2.38 23.21
CA GLU A 28 -26.51 -1.99 22.64
C GLU A 28 -26.81 -2.80 21.38
N GLY A 29 -27.69 -3.78 21.48
CA GLY A 29 -28.14 -4.58 20.35
C GLY A 29 -27.03 -5.39 19.67
N LYS A 30 -27.00 -5.39 18.32
CA LYS A 30 -25.98 -6.11 17.49
C LYS A 30 -24.81 -5.24 17.07
N ALA A 31 -24.74 -4.03 17.60
CA ALA A 31 -23.67 -3.10 17.21
C ALA A 31 -22.31 -3.54 17.78
N HIS A 32 -21.28 -3.41 16.97
CA HIS A 32 -19.88 -3.67 17.34
C HIS A 32 -19.05 -2.44 17.01
N ARG A 33 -18.12 -2.11 17.89
CA ARG A 33 -17.11 -1.08 17.66
C ARG A 33 -15.83 -1.76 17.20
N VAL A 34 -15.27 -1.32 16.07
CA VAL A 34 -13.96 -1.80 15.61
C VAL A 34 -12.89 -1.29 16.56
N THR A 35 -12.13 -2.20 17.13
CA THR A 35 -11.02 -1.90 18.05
C THR A 35 -9.67 -1.96 17.36
N GLU A 36 -9.57 -2.79 16.32
CA GLU A 36 -8.35 -2.94 15.54
C GLU A 36 -8.71 -3.20 14.07
N ALA A 37 -7.96 -2.61 13.17
CA ALA A 37 -8.08 -2.87 11.74
C ALA A 37 -6.72 -2.75 11.06
N HIS A 38 -6.45 -3.64 10.11
CA HIS A 38 -5.27 -3.55 9.24
C HIS A 38 -5.58 -4.07 7.85
N CYS A 39 -4.81 -3.59 6.87
CA CYS A 39 -4.90 -4.02 5.49
C CYS A 39 -3.79 -5.02 5.19
N GLU A 40 -4.12 -6.01 4.39
CA GLU A 40 -3.18 -7.00 3.87
C GLU A 40 -3.18 -6.95 2.34
N GLY A 41 -2.04 -6.57 1.74
CA GLY A 41 -1.81 -6.75 0.32
C GLY A 41 -1.48 -8.21 0.04
N GLU A 42 -2.33 -8.90 -0.70
CA GLU A 42 -2.21 -10.35 -0.90
C GLU A 42 -1.31 -10.73 -2.07
N MET A 43 -0.82 -9.75 -2.85
CA MET A 43 0.08 -10.01 -3.97
C MET A 43 1.52 -9.71 -3.58
N PHE A 44 2.43 -10.63 -3.90
CA PHE A 44 3.85 -10.48 -3.64
C PHE A 44 4.66 -10.91 -4.86
N ARG A 45 5.54 -10.02 -5.34
CA ARG A 45 6.45 -10.28 -6.47
C ARG A 45 7.91 -10.01 -6.14
N GLY A 46 8.22 -9.63 -4.89
CA GLY A 46 9.58 -9.47 -4.39
C GLY A 46 10.28 -8.17 -4.80
N PHE A 47 9.55 -7.12 -5.12
CA PHE A 47 10.17 -5.83 -5.52
C PHE A 47 11.05 -5.25 -4.43
N GLU A 48 10.70 -5.43 -3.17
CA GLU A 48 11.50 -4.99 -2.03
C GLU A 48 12.87 -5.67 -2.02
N THR A 49 12.91 -6.95 -2.36
CA THR A 49 14.15 -7.72 -2.46
C THR A 49 14.95 -7.36 -3.72
N VAL A 50 14.25 -7.17 -4.85
CA VAL A 50 14.88 -6.81 -6.12
C VAL A 50 15.58 -5.46 -6.05
N LEU A 51 15.04 -4.51 -5.28
CA LEU A 51 15.61 -3.15 -5.16
C LEU A 51 16.81 -3.09 -4.22
N GLN A 52 17.00 -4.07 -3.35
CA GLN A 52 18.14 -4.09 -2.44
C GLN A 52 19.46 -4.17 -3.21
N GLY A 53 20.41 -3.28 -2.87
CA GLY A 53 21.73 -3.23 -3.49
C GLY A 53 21.76 -2.60 -4.88
N ARG A 54 20.64 -2.08 -5.38
CA ARG A 54 20.60 -1.35 -6.66
C ARG A 54 20.81 0.15 -6.47
N ASP A 55 21.21 0.82 -7.55
CA ASP A 55 21.28 2.27 -7.56
C ASP A 55 19.88 2.85 -7.32
N PRO A 56 19.71 3.80 -6.38
CA PRO A 56 18.43 4.45 -6.14
C PRO A 56 17.79 5.09 -7.37
N LEU A 57 18.60 5.58 -8.31
CA LEU A 57 18.12 6.19 -9.56
C LEU A 57 17.39 5.18 -10.45
N ASP A 58 17.72 3.90 -10.36
CA ASP A 58 17.05 2.84 -11.12
C ASP A 58 15.68 2.47 -10.52
N ALA A 59 15.44 2.80 -9.28
CA ALA A 59 14.21 2.42 -8.54
C ALA A 59 12.95 2.89 -9.26
N GLN A 60 12.96 4.08 -9.85
CA GLN A 60 11.81 4.65 -10.55
C GLN A 60 11.34 3.75 -11.70
N GLN A 61 12.24 3.18 -12.46
CA GLN A 61 11.88 2.26 -13.55
C GLN A 61 11.39 0.91 -13.03
N PHE A 62 12.02 0.38 -11.98
CA PHE A 62 11.61 -0.90 -11.40
C PHE A 62 10.21 -0.84 -10.80
N VAL A 63 9.92 0.20 -10.00
CA VAL A 63 8.64 0.30 -9.31
C VAL A 63 7.46 0.51 -10.26
N GLN A 64 7.69 1.08 -11.44
CA GLN A 64 6.65 1.18 -12.46
C GLN A 64 6.15 -0.19 -12.94
N ARG A 65 6.95 -1.25 -12.79
CA ARG A 65 6.58 -2.62 -13.19
C ARG A 65 5.81 -3.37 -12.09
N ILE A 66 5.60 -2.76 -10.95
CA ILE A 66 4.71 -3.31 -9.91
C ILE A 66 3.28 -3.44 -10.47
N CYS A 67 2.83 -2.44 -11.21
CA CYS A 67 1.47 -2.39 -11.74
C CYS A 67 1.46 -1.84 -13.16
N GLY A 68 0.80 -2.55 -14.08
CA GLY A 68 0.60 -2.11 -15.47
C GLY A 68 -0.54 -1.11 -15.64
N VAL A 69 -1.41 -0.97 -14.64
CA VAL A 69 -2.54 -0.02 -14.64
C VAL A 69 -2.16 1.32 -14.03
N CYS A 70 -1.29 1.30 -13.00
CA CYS A 70 -0.89 2.48 -12.24
C CYS A 70 0.64 2.73 -12.23
N PRO A 71 1.38 2.54 -13.34
CA PRO A 71 2.84 2.68 -13.34
C PRO A 71 3.30 4.08 -12.97
N ILE A 72 2.57 5.10 -13.39
CA ILE A 72 2.89 6.51 -13.10
C ILE A 72 2.78 6.80 -11.60
N ALA A 73 1.80 6.23 -10.91
CA ALA A 73 1.66 6.40 -9.47
C ALA A 73 2.89 5.88 -8.72
N HIS A 74 3.37 4.68 -9.06
CA HIS A 74 4.58 4.10 -8.49
C HIS A 74 5.84 4.89 -8.85
N GLY A 75 5.98 5.29 -10.12
CA GLY A 75 7.11 6.09 -10.59
C GLY A 75 7.17 7.45 -9.89
N MET A 76 6.04 8.14 -9.78
CA MET A 76 5.94 9.42 -9.10
C MET A 76 6.28 9.29 -7.60
N ALA A 77 5.75 8.28 -6.93
CA ALA A 77 6.06 8.03 -5.53
C ALA A 77 7.57 7.80 -5.32
N SER A 78 8.22 7.07 -6.21
CA SER A 78 9.67 6.85 -6.16
C SER A 78 10.46 8.15 -6.38
N CYS A 79 10.07 8.97 -7.35
CA CYS A 79 10.72 10.26 -7.60
C CYS A 79 10.58 11.18 -6.39
N LEU A 80 9.38 11.32 -5.83
CA LEU A 80 9.15 12.16 -4.65
C LEU A 80 9.94 11.68 -3.44
N ALA A 81 10.02 10.37 -3.24
CA ALA A 81 10.81 9.79 -2.15
C ALA A 81 12.31 10.11 -2.32
N GLN A 82 12.82 10.02 -3.55
CA GLN A 82 14.21 10.34 -3.87
C GLN A 82 14.50 11.84 -3.73
N ASP A 83 13.62 12.70 -4.22
CA ASP A 83 13.73 14.15 -4.04
C ASP A 83 13.82 14.53 -2.56
N MET A 84 13.00 13.91 -1.72
CA MET A 84 13.05 14.10 -0.28
C MET A 84 14.37 13.60 0.32
N ALA A 85 14.86 12.45 -0.12
CA ALA A 85 16.11 11.87 0.37
C ALA A 85 17.33 12.70 -0.02
N TYR A 86 17.33 13.25 -1.23
CA TYR A 86 18.41 14.10 -1.74
C TYR A 86 18.28 15.59 -1.35
N GLY A 87 17.16 15.99 -0.75
CA GLY A 87 16.88 17.39 -0.42
C GLY A 87 16.65 18.27 -1.65
N ILE A 88 16.20 17.70 -2.74
CA ILE A 88 15.96 18.39 -4.02
C ILE A 88 14.51 18.88 -4.02
N ARG A 89 14.31 20.11 -4.50
CA ARG A 89 13.00 20.63 -4.87
C ARG A 89 12.90 20.66 -6.38
N PRO A 90 12.01 19.89 -6.99
CA PRO A 90 11.82 19.95 -8.43
C PRO A 90 11.29 21.32 -8.86
N THR A 91 11.55 21.69 -10.10
CA THR A 91 10.98 22.89 -10.70
C THR A 91 9.47 22.70 -10.90
N LEU A 92 8.74 23.81 -11.19
CA LEU A 92 7.29 23.78 -11.38
C LEU A 92 6.83 22.77 -12.44
N ASN A 93 7.66 22.52 -13.45
CA ASN A 93 7.41 21.59 -14.55
C ASN A 93 8.36 20.37 -14.52
N GLY A 94 9.02 20.14 -13.39
CA GLY A 94 9.98 19.04 -13.20
C GLY A 94 9.36 17.81 -12.55
#